data_8ddd77a21dff11eeb67d892758eecad6
#
_entry.id   8ddd77a21dff11eeb67d892758eecad6
#
_cell.length_a   1.000
_cell.length_b   1.000
_cell.length_c   1.000
_cell.angle_alpha   90.00
_cell.angle_beta   90.00
_cell.angle_gamma   90.00
#
_symmetry.space_group_name_H-M   'P 1'
#
loop_
_entity.id
_entity.type
_entity.pdbx_description
1 polymer ?
#
loop_
_entity_poly.entity_id
_entity_poly.type
_entity_poly.pdbx_seq_one_letter_code
_entity_poly.pdbx_strand_id
1 'polypeptide(L)'
;MIFPTIEFAAFFLVVFTLSWLLMPHQRVWKPFILAASYFFYGYADVRFTLLLAASTLLNQAGAIAVHRAADQRLRKALLFTTVIGNLGLLGWFKYYGFLVDSVDSALRSVGLGAPLPFLRIALPVGISFFTFMAMSYVIDVYRREVRPTSLINFAVYEAFFPHLVAGPIVRASEFVPQLQGPRNPREIPAARAFFLIMGGLFKKVVLAELLATHIVDPVFNSPDAHSAPEILFATYGYAVQIFCDFSAYSEMAIGFALLLGFRFPDNFNRPYTATSLGDYWHRWHMTLSRWLRDYLYIPLGGNRRGPKRTYVNLVVTMLLGGLWHGAAWTYVIWGGIHGTGLCVEHWWGERKARRRRGRARTPYPSPYVPPAGHVQVLPGDNYYPIAYPMAGARPLPGRAVPKPHPAAAARLEGAGFAGPGLAGPRPAPGSVAVAAAAEVSVGQDDQPSVVGIWVCRIVTFNVICLAFIFFRSPDLSSALSALGVLFTGWGQPSPLITPTVLLAIAVGIGVQYLPTRFWDRLQLRFSLIRPAVQGLLLGLGIVVFHTLVPHTGIAPFIYFRF
;
A
#
# COMPACT_ATOMS: atom_id res chain seq x y z
N MET A 1 13.90 -14.69 -7.86
CA MET A 1 13.82 -14.04 -9.20
C MET A 1 13.31 -12.61 -9.04
N ILE A 2 13.62 -11.70 -9.99
CA ILE A 2 13.12 -10.31 -10.02
C ILE A 2 12.25 -10.14 -11.28
N PHE A 3 11.13 -9.40 -11.19
CA PHE A 3 10.17 -9.28 -12.30
C PHE A 3 10.77 -8.78 -13.64
N PRO A 4 11.64 -7.74 -13.67
CA PRO A 4 12.19 -7.26 -14.94
C PRO A 4 13.41 -8.05 -15.43
N THR A 5 13.36 -9.40 -15.37
CA THR A 5 14.45 -10.28 -15.87
C THR A 5 13.90 -11.33 -16.84
N ILE A 6 14.78 -11.84 -17.71
CA ILE A 6 14.44 -12.90 -18.68
C ILE A 6 14.09 -14.20 -17.97
N GLU A 7 14.83 -14.52 -16.88
CA GLU A 7 14.57 -15.71 -16.07
C GLU A 7 13.14 -15.70 -15.51
N PHE A 8 12.68 -14.52 -15.05
CA PHE A 8 11.30 -14.38 -14.60
C PHE A 8 10.31 -14.48 -15.78
N ALA A 9 10.61 -13.90 -16.93
CA ALA A 9 9.74 -13.99 -18.11
C ALA A 9 9.56 -15.45 -18.55
N ALA A 10 10.64 -16.23 -18.61
CA ALA A 10 10.60 -17.66 -18.92
C ALA A 10 9.82 -18.45 -17.85
N PHE A 11 10.11 -18.22 -16.57
CA PHE A 11 9.36 -18.80 -15.45
C PHE A 11 7.87 -18.48 -15.53
N PHE A 12 7.52 -17.21 -15.74
CA PHE A 12 6.13 -16.78 -15.81
C PHE A 12 5.39 -17.41 -17.00
N LEU A 13 6.02 -17.51 -18.16
CA LEU A 13 5.41 -18.14 -19.34
C LEU A 13 5.03 -19.60 -19.06
N VAL A 14 5.95 -20.37 -18.46
CA VAL A 14 5.69 -21.77 -18.08
C VAL A 14 4.58 -21.85 -17.04
N VAL A 15 4.68 -21.06 -15.96
CA VAL A 15 3.69 -21.06 -14.88
C VAL A 15 2.32 -20.60 -15.37
N PHE A 16 2.25 -19.57 -16.21
CA PHE A 16 1.02 -19.07 -16.80
C PHE A 16 0.33 -20.15 -17.64
N THR A 17 1.06 -20.79 -18.54
CA THR A 17 0.51 -21.85 -19.41
C THR A 17 -0.01 -23.03 -18.60
N LEU A 18 0.83 -23.56 -17.69
CA LEU A 18 0.44 -24.70 -16.84
C LEU A 18 -0.67 -24.33 -15.85
N SER A 19 -0.68 -23.10 -15.33
CA SER A 19 -1.74 -22.62 -14.44
C SER A 19 -3.09 -22.67 -15.12
N TRP A 20 -3.22 -22.20 -16.38
CA TRP A 20 -4.49 -22.25 -17.11
C TRP A 20 -4.90 -23.67 -17.52
N LEU A 21 -3.95 -24.53 -17.87
CA LEU A 21 -4.23 -25.94 -18.16
C LEU A 21 -4.74 -26.70 -16.91
N LEU A 22 -4.17 -26.39 -15.76
CA LEU A 22 -4.51 -27.06 -14.48
C LEU A 22 -5.68 -26.38 -13.74
N MET A 23 -6.08 -25.17 -14.12
CA MET A 23 -7.10 -24.35 -13.44
C MET A 23 -8.44 -25.09 -13.24
N PRO A 24 -8.95 -25.90 -14.17
CA PRO A 24 -10.18 -26.68 -13.95
C PRO A 24 -10.04 -27.71 -12.82
N HIS A 25 -8.81 -28.20 -12.56
CA HIS A 25 -8.52 -29.24 -11.58
C HIS A 25 -7.89 -28.63 -10.32
N GLN A 26 -8.70 -27.97 -9.49
CA GLN A 26 -8.25 -27.20 -8.31
C GLN A 26 -7.38 -28.03 -7.31
N ARG A 27 -7.59 -29.35 -7.25
CA ARG A 27 -6.79 -30.26 -6.39
C ARG A 27 -5.33 -30.38 -6.86
N VAL A 28 -5.08 -30.20 -8.16
CA VAL A 28 -3.74 -30.23 -8.77
C VAL A 28 -3.18 -28.81 -8.89
N TRP A 29 -4.03 -27.86 -9.27
CA TRP A 29 -3.62 -26.48 -9.46
C TRP A 29 -3.05 -25.83 -8.20
N LYS A 30 -3.67 -26.03 -7.03
CA LYS A 30 -3.19 -25.42 -5.77
C LYS A 30 -1.79 -25.91 -5.35
N PRO A 31 -1.50 -27.20 -5.32
CA PRO A 31 -0.12 -27.67 -5.10
C PRO A 31 0.86 -27.17 -6.15
N PHE A 32 0.46 -27.13 -7.44
CA PHE A 32 1.29 -26.62 -8.52
C PHE A 32 1.67 -25.15 -8.31
N ILE A 33 0.69 -24.27 -8.09
CA ILE A 33 0.96 -22.83 -7.91
C ILE A 33 1.76 -22.56 -6.63
N LEU A 34 1.55 -23.38 -5.58
CA LEU A 34 2.35 -23.31 -4.37
C LEU A 34 3.80 -23.70 -4.66
N ALA A 35 4.04 -24.83 -5.34
CA ALA A 35 5.38 -25.27 -5.72
C ALA A 35 6.09 -24.24 -6.61
N ALA A 36 5.39 -23.66 -7.59
CA ALA A 36 5.91 -22.59 -8.44
C ALA A 36 6.30 -21.35 -7.60
N SER A 37 5.49 -21.00 -6.60
CA SER A 37 5.77 -19.85 -5.71
C SER A 37 6.99 -20.11 -4.82
N TYR A 38 7.13 -21.33 -4.31
CA TYR A 38 8.31 -21.73 -3.54
C TYR A 38 9.57 -21.78 -4.40
N PHE A 39 9.47 -22.26 -5.66
CA PHE A 39 10.57 -22.21 -6.62
C PHE A 39 10.99 -20.76 -6.91
N PHE A 40 10.03 -19.86 -7.17
CA PHE A 40 10.28 -18.44 -7.38
C PHE A 40 11.02 -17.81 -6.19
N TYR A 41 10.59 -18.13 -4.97
CA TYR A 41 11.20 -17.60 -3.75
C TYR A 41 12.57 -18.19 -3.46
N GLY A 42 12.70 -19.49 -3.57
CA GLY A 42 13.94 -20.24 -3.33
C GLY A 42 15.03 -19.99 -4.38
N TYR A 43 14.69 -19.37 -5.52
CA TYR A 43 15.67 -19.01 -6.55
C TYR A 43 16.74 -18.04 -6.03
N ALA A 44 16.40 -17.17 -5.09
CA ALA A 44 17.37 -16.28 -4.45
C ALA A 44 18.19 -17.01 -3.38
N ASP A 45 17.51 -17.72 -2.48
CA ASP A 45 18.14 -18.57 -1.46
C ASP A 45 17.12 -19.63 -0.98
N VAL A 46 17.44 -20.89 -1.21
CA VAL A 46 16.56 -22.01 -0.87
C VAL A 46 16.29 -22.13 0.64
N ARG A 47 17.21 -21.65 1.49
CA ARG A 47 17.07 -21.69 2.96
C ARG A 47 15.86 -20.86 3.43
N PHE A 48 15.53 -19.79 2.73
CA PHE A 48 14.41 -18.93 3.08
C PHE A 48 13.04 -19.56 2.78
N THR A 49 12.99 -20.60 1.94
CA THR A 49 11.74 -21.35 1.74
C THR A 49 11.30 -22.08 3.02
N LEU A 50 12.25 -22.55 3.84
CA LEU A 50 11.96 -23.18 5.13
C LEU A 50 11.37 -22.14 6.11
N LEU A 51 11.86 -20.90 6.09
CA LEU A 51 11.32 -19.83 6.91
C LEU A 51 9.88 -19.49 6.50
N LEU A 52 9.60 -19.41 5.20
CA LEU A 52 8.25 -19.19 4.68
C LEU A 52 7.32 -20.35 5.08
N ALA A 53 7.77 -21.60 4.99
CA ALA A 53 7.01 -22.76 5.44
C ALA A 53 6.74 -22.72 6.97
N ALA A 54 7.75 -22.35 7.76
CA ALA A 54 7.60 -22.19 9.21
C ALA A 54 6.61 -21.09 9.56
N SER A 55 6.64 -19.95 8.86
CA SER A 55 5.64 -18.86 8.99
C SER A 55 4.23 -19.37 8.67
N THR A 56 4.07 -20.10 7.56
CA THR A 56 2.78 -20.70 7.17
C THR A 56 2.23 -21.61 8.27
N LEU A 57 3.07 -22.51 8.81
CA LEU A 57 2.65 -23.44 9.87
C LEU A 57 2.30 -22.72 11.17
N LEU A 58 3.14 -21.77 11.61
CA LEU A 58 2.93 -20.97 12.81
C LEU A 58 1.58 -20.24 12.74
N ASN A 59 1.33 -19.53 11.65
CA ASN A 59 0.14 -18.68 11.52
C ASN A 59 -1.13 -19.51 11.30
N GLN A 60 -1.06 -20.62 10.54
CA GLN A 60 -2.21 -21.51 10.39
C GLN A 60 -2.56 -22.22 11.70
N ALA A 61 -1.57 -22.72 12.45
CA ALA A 61 -1.78 -23.31 13.77
C ALA A 61 -2.36 -22.29 14.75
N GLY A 62 -1.78 -21.07 14.78
CA GLY A 62 -2.27 -19.96 15.60
C GLY A 62 -3.71 -19.58 15.28
N ALA A 63 -4.06 -19.45 14.00
CA ALA A 63 -5.43 -19.14 13.57
C ALA A 63 -6.44 -20.21 13.99
N ILE A 64 -6.09 -21.50 13.81
CA ILE A 64 -6.93 -22.63 14.23
C ILE A 64 -7.09 -22.66 15.76
N ALA A 65 -6.00 -22.47 16.51
CA ALA A 65 -6.04 -22.44 17.97
C ALA A 65 -6.89 -21.30 18.50
N VAL A 66 -6.71 -20.08 17.97
CA VAL A 66 -7.53 -18.89 18.29
C VAL A 66 -9.00 -19.12 17.96
N HIS A 67 -9.30 -19.77 16.83
CA HIS A 67 -10.69 -20.05 16.44
C HIS A 67 -11.38 -21.05 17.34
N ARG A 68 -10.68 -22.12 17.75
CA ARG A 68 -11.21 -23.23 18.57
C ARG A 68 -11.33 -22.88 20.04
N ALA A 69 -10.54 -21.95 20.55
CA ALA A 69 -10.57 -21.58 21.97
C ALA A 69 -11.90 -20.93 22.34
N ALA A 70 -12.60 -21.52 23.32
CA ALA A 70 -13.87 -21.02 23.83
C ALA A 70 -13.66 -19.82 24.80
N ASP A 71 -12.64 -19.93 25.66
CA ASP A 71 -12.32 -18.88 26.64
C ASP A 71 -11.66 -17.66 25.97
N GLN A 72 -12.16 -16.47 26.30
CA GLN A 72 -11.68 -15.21 25.71
C GLN A 72 -10.25 -14.85 26.15
N ARG A 73 -9.84 -15.24 27.38
CA ARG A 73 -8.47 -15.00 27.86
C ARG A 73 -7.49 -15.88 27.10
N LEU A 74 -7.84 -17.17 26.92
CA LEU A 74 -7.04 -18.12 26.13
C LEU A 74 -6.93 -17.65 24.66
N ARG A 75 -8.04 -17.23 24.05
CA ARG A 75 -8.03 -16.68 22.67
C ARG A 75 -7.06 -15.51 22.53
N LYS A 76 -7.11 -14.59 23.50
CA LYS A 76 -6.22 -13.43 23.52
C LYS A 76 -4.76 -13.84 23.71
N ALA A 77 -4.48 -14.77 24.62
CA ALA A 77 -3.12 -15.29 24.84
C ALA A 77 -2.56 -15.94 23.57
N LEU A 78 -3.34 -16.82 22.91
CA LEU A 78 -2.94 -17.48 21.67
C LEU A 78 -2.68 -16.48 20.53
N LEU A 79 -3.52 -15.44 20.41
CA LEU A 79 -3.26 -14.34 19.47
C LEU A 79 -1.92 -13.68 19.77
N PHE A 80 -1.68 -13.25 21.02
CA PHE A 80 -0.43 -12.58 21.39
C PHE A 80 0.79 -13.48 21.18
N THR A 81 0.71 -14.77 21.53
CA THR A 81 1.80 -15.72 21.28
C THR A 81 2.14 -15.80 19.79
N THR A 82 1.12 -15.90 18.92
CA THR A 82 1.34 -15.97 17.48
C THR A 82 1.91 -14.65 16.93
N VAL A 83 1.40 -13.51 17.37
CA VAL A 83 1.93 -12.19 16.97
C VAL A 83 3.37 -12.00 17.46
N ILE A 84 3.68 -12.37 18.71
CA ILE A 84 5.05 -12.30 19.26
C ILE A 84 5.98 -13.24 18.48
N GLY A 85 5.53 -14.43 18.10
CA GLY A 85 6.31 -15.34 17.25
C GLY A 85 6.66 -14.71 15.89
N ASN A 86 5.69 -14.09 15.22
CA ASN A 86 5.93 -13.35 13.96
C ASN A 86 6.88 -12.16 14.14
N LEU A 87 6.65 -11.34 15.17
CA LEU A 87 7.52 -10.20 15.47
C LEU A 87 8.90 -10.64 15.94
N GLY A 88 9.02 -11.78 16.61
CA GLY A 88 10.30 -12.38 16.99
C GLY A 88 11.11 -12.83 15.78
N LEU A 89 10.48 -13.49 14.80
CA LEU A 89 11.12 -13.83 13.52
C LEU A 89 11.59 -12.57 12.78
N LEU A 90 10.72 -11.56 12.68
CA LEU A 90 11.07 -10.29 12.05
C LEU A 90 12.18 -9.57 12.83
N GLY A 91 12.12 -9.59 14.17
CA GLY A 91 13.12 -9.02 15.06
C GLY A 91 14.50 -9.64 14.88
N TRP A 92 14.55 -10.96 14.79
CA TRP A 92 15.78 -11.71 14.59
C TRP A 92 16.43 -11.40 13.23
N PHE A 93 15.67 -11.52 12.14
CA PHE A 93 16.25 -11.38 10.81
C PHE A 93 16.47 -9.91 10.40
N LYS A 94 15.65 -8.98 10.85
CA LYS A 94 15.69 -7.59 10.39
C LYS A 94 16.32 -6.63 11.40
N TYR A 95 16.02 -6.80 12.69
CA TYR A 95 16.36 -5.76 13.68
C TYR A 95 17.51 -6.15 14.62
N TYR A 96 17.98 -7.39 14.61
CA TYR A 96 19.06 -7.84 15.49
C TYR A 96 20.31 -6.97 15.35
N GLY A 97 20.84 -6.80 14.12
CA GLY A 97 22.03 -5.97 13.87
C GLY A 97 21.85 -4.53 14.35
N PHE A 98 20.75 -3.90 13.98
CA PHE A 98 20.43 -2.53 14.39
C PHE A 98 20.37 -2.36 15.91
N LEU A 99 19.78 -3.31 16.63
CA LEU A 99 19.70 -3.28 18.09
C LEU A 99 21.08 -3.44 18.73
N VAL A 100 21.87 -4.40 18.23
CA VAL A 100 23.24 -4.63 18.74
C VAL A 100 24.10 -3.40 18.52
N ASP A 101 24.12 -2.83 17.30
CA ASP A 101 24.91 -1.63 16.98
C ASP A 101 24.46 -0.42 17.80
N SER A 102 23.15 -0.24 18.00
CA SER A 102 22.62 0.88 18.79
C SER A 102 22.99 0.75 20.26
N VAL A 103 22.89 -0.47 20.83
CA VAL A 103 23.26 -0.72 22.22
C VAL A 103 24.77 -0.59 22.42
N ASP A 104 25.59 -1.15 21.52
CA ASP A 104 27.06 -1.03 21.59
C ASP A 104 27.52 0.44 21.53
N SER A 105 26.93 1.21 20.58
CA SER A 105 27.20 2.65 20.48
C SER A 105 26.81 3.42 21.76
N ALA A 106 25.65 3.09 22.34
CA ALA A 106 25.22 3.71 23.61
C ALA A 106 26.12 3.32 24.78
N LEU A 107 26.54 2.05 24.89
CA LEU A 107 27.47 1.61 25.96
C LEU A 107 28.83 2.28 25.81
N ARG A 108 29.38 2.40 24.62
CA ARG A 108 30.65 3.10 24.36
C ARG A 108 30.57 4.58 24.72
N SER A 109 29.43 5.24 24.45
CA SER A 109 29.26 6.67 24.80
C SER A 109 29.33 6.96 26.32
N VAL A 110 29.04 5.94 27.15
CA VAL A 110 29.14 6.03 28.63
C VAL A 110 30.37 5.28 29.20
N GLY A 111 31.34 4.89 28.34
CA GLY A 111 32.58 4.23 28.74
C GLY A 111 32.46 2.74 29.09
N LEU A 112 31.34 2.11 28.81
CA LEU A 112 31.04 0.70 29.10
C LEU A 112 31.18 -0.17 27.83
N GLY A 113 32.31 -0.10 27.13
CA GLY A 113 32.54 -0.86 25.89
C GLY A 113 32.82 -2.33 26.18
N ALA A 114 31.81 -3.21 26.05
CA ALA A 114 31.99 -4.65 25.84
C ALA A 114 31.56 -5.00 24.42
N PRO A 115 32.39 -5.68 23.60
CA PRO A 115 31.99 -6.06 22.26
C PRO A 115 30.83 -7.05 22.32
N LEU A 116 29.64 -6.59 21.94
CA LEU A 116 28.49 -7.49 21.79
C LEU A 116 28.71 -8.40 20.57
N PRO A 117 28.31 -9.69 20.61
CA PRO A 117 28.49 -10.60 19.48
C PRO A 117 27.66 -10.11 18.29
N PHE A 118 28.33 -9.70 17.22
CA PHE A 118 27.68 -9.27 15.97
C PHE A 118 27.55 -10.45 15.01
N LEU A 119 26.31 -10.91 14.82
CA LEU A 119 26.01 -11.96 13.83
C LEU A 119 25.55 -11.29 12.52
N ARG A 120 26.22 -11.58 11.42
CA ARG A 120 25.76 -11.18 10.10
C ARG A 120 24.61 -12.08 9.65
N ILE A 121 23.39 -11.64 9.88
CA ILE A 121 22.18 -12.38 9.51
C ILE A 121 21.74 -11.90 8.14
N ALA A 122 21.66 -12.82 7.15
CA ALA A 122 21.14 -12.49 5.83
C ALA A 122 19.63 -12.20 5.93
N LEU A 123 19.20 -11.05 5.42
CA LEU A 123 17.80 -10.64 5.46
C LEU A 123 16.99 -11.40 4.38
N PRO A 124 15.98 -12.20 4.76
CA PRO A 124 15.11 -12.87 3.80
C PRO A 124 14.26 -11.85 3.04
N VAL A 125 14.34 -11.90 1.72
CA VAL A 125 13.58 -11.00 0.84
C VAL A 125 12.07 -11.18 1.10
N GLY A 126 11.35 -10.06 1.28
CA GLY A 126 9.90 -10.10 1.49
C GLY A 126 9.44 -10.48 2.90
N ILE A 127 10.35 -10.75 3.86
CA ILE A 127 9.97 -11.15 5.23
C ILE A 127 8.96 -10.19 5.86
N SER A 128 9.12 -8.89 5.71
CA SER A 128 8.20 -7.89 6.25
C SER A 128 6.80 -7.98 5.62
N PHE A 129 6.72 -8.33 4.34
CA PHE A 129 5.45 -8.43 3.60
C PHE A 129 4.65 -9.66 4.00
N PHE A 130 5.25 -10.86 3.91
CA PHE A 130 4.51 -12.07 4.27
C PHE A 130 4.20 -12.14 5.77
N THR A 131 5.08 -11.61 6.65
CA THR A 131 4.79 -11.50 8.09
C THR A 131 3.55 -10.64 8.34
N PHE A 132 3.41 -9.49 7.67
CA PHE A 132 2.23 -8.63 7.81
C PHE A 132 0.97 -9.29 7.26
N MET A 133 1.04 -9.97 6.13
CA MET A 133 -0.08 -10.73 5.59
C MET A 133 -0.53 -11.83 6.55
N ALA A 134 0.40 -12.62 7.07
CA ALA A 134 0.14 -13.72 7.98
C ALA A 134 -0.43 -13.23 9.33
N MET A 135 0.17 -12.18 9.93
CA MET A 135 -0.36 -11.58 11.15
C MET A 135 -1.78 -11.06 10.97
N SER A 136 -2.07 -10.37 9.83
CA SER A 136 -3.42 -9.86 9.57
C SER A 136 -4.45 -10.99 9.53
N TYR A 137 -4.12 -12.14 8.93
CA TYR A 137 -5.01 -13.30 8.91
C TYR A 137 -5.35 -13.80 10.31
N VAL A 138 -4.36 -13.98 11.20
CA VAL A 138 -4.61 -14.44 12.57
C VAL A 138 -5.44 -13.43 13.38
N ILE A 139 -5.16 -12.13 13.20
CA ILE A 139 -5.93 -11.06 13.85
C ILE A 139 -7.37 -11.03 13.34
N ASP A 140 -7.60 -11.18 12.04
CA ASP A 140 -8.95 -11.21 11.44
C ASP A 140 -9.74 -12.45 11.89
N VAL A 141 -9.08 -13.60 12.07
CA VAL A 141 -9.69 -14.79 12.70
C VAL A 141 -10.06 -14.51 14.15
N TYR A 142 -9.19 -13.85 14.92
CA TYR A 142 -9.51 -13.45 16.30
C TYR A 142 -10.71 -12.50 16.36
N ARG A 143 -10.81 -11.54 15.43
CA ARG A 143 -11.94 -10.60 15.31
C ARG A 143 -13.22 -11.27 14.79
N ARG A 144 -13.14 -12.51 14.33
CA ARG A 144 -14.22 -13.27 13.68
C ARG A 144 -14.65 -12.68 12.33
N GLU A 145 -13.81 -11.88 11.71
CA GLU A 145 -14.01 -11.33 10.36
C GLU A 145 -13.77 -12.40 9.27
N VAL A 146 -12.84 -13.33 9.55
CA VAL A 146 -12.51 -14.45 8.66
C VAL A 146 -12.54 -15.76 9.45
N ARG A 147 -12.99 -16.86 8.81
CA ARG A 147 -12.83 -18.22 9.37
C ARG A 147 -11.49 -18.82 8.92
N PRO A 148 -10.85 -19.70 9.73
CA PRO A 148 -9.67 -20.41 9.30
C PRO A 148 -9.94 -21.17 8.00
N THR A 149 -9.07 -20.98 7.02
CA THR A 149 -9.13 -21.73 5.75
C THR A 149 -8.30 -23.02 5.83
N SER A 150 -8.32 -23.84 4.78
CA SER A 150 -7.45 -25.02 4.71
C SER A 150 -5.98 -24.61 4.62
N LEU A 151 -5.08 -25.48 5.10
CA LEU A 151 -3.63 -25.25 5.07
C LEU A 151 -3.15 -24.92 3.65
N ILE A 152 -3.61 -25.66 2.63
CA ILE A 152 -3.22 -25.39 1.25
C ILE A 152 -3.66 -24.03 0.75
N ASN A 153 -4.87 -23.57 1.11
CA ASN A 153 -5.36 -22.25 0.73
C ASN A 153 -4.57 -21.14 1.42
N PHE A 154 -4.25 -21.32 2.71
CA PHE A 154 -3.44 -20.37 3.45
C PHE A 154 -2.00 -20.32 2.91
N ALA A 155 -1.39 -21.48 2.64
CA ALA A 155 -0.06 -21.59 2.05
C ALA A 155 0.01 -20.91 0.68
N VAL A 156 -0.99 -21.14 -0.19
CA VAL A 156 -1.09 -20.44 -1.48
C VAL A 156 -1.24 -18.93 -1.27
N TYR A 157 -2.08 -18.49 -0.34
CA TYR A 157 -2.27 -17.07 -0.04
C TYR A 157 -0.96 -16.40 0.41
N GLU A 158 -0.26 -16.97 1.38
CA GLU A 158 0.96 -16.39 1.95
C GLU A 158 2.12 -16.41 0.96
N ALA A 159 2.27 -17.51 0.20
CA ALA A 159 3.40 -17.74 -0.69
C ALA A 159 3.18 -17.29 -2.14
N PHE A 160 1.98 -16.81 -2.53
CA PHE A 160 1.66 -16.53 -3.93
C PHE A 160 2.66 -15.54 -4.56
N PHE A 161 3.47 -16.02 -5.49
CA PHE A 161 4.67 -15.32 -5.98
C PHE A 161 4.43 -13.90 -6.50
N PRO A 162 3.28 -13.51 -7.10
CA PRO A 162 3.10 -12.15 -7.56
C PRO A 162 3.14 -11.10 -6.46
N HIS A 163 2.69 -11.40 -5.24
CA HIS A 163 2.73 -10.43 -4.13
C HIS A 163 3.78 -10.72 -3.05
N LEU A 164 4.40 -11.90 -3.06
CA LEU A 164 5.23 -12.40 -1.97
C LEU A 164 6.38 -11.47 -1.58
N VAL A 165 7.02 -10.86 -2.55
CA VAL A 165 8.30 -10.14 -2.36
C VAL A 165 8.11 -8.64 -2.16
N ALA A 166 7.29 -8.00 -3.00
CA ALA A 166 7.13 -6.53 -3.01
C ALA A 166 5.79 -6.08 -3.61
N GLY A 167 4.83 -6.97 -3.69
CA GLY A 167 3.48 -6.68 -4.17
C GLY A 167 2.63 -5.91 -3.15
N PRO A 168 1.37 -5.63 -3.47
CA PRO A 168 0.42 -5.13 -2.49
C PRO A 168 0.30 -6.06 -1.28
N ILE A 169 0.15 -5.51 -0.08
CA ILE A 169 -0.15 -6.29 1.14
C ILE A 169 -1.63 -6.68 1.07
N VAL A 170 -1.90 -7.82 0.42
CA VAL A 170 -3.26 -8.33 0.19
C VAL A 170 -3.75 -9.02 1.46
N ARG A 171 -5.03 -8.84 1.83
CA ARG A 171 -5.61 -9.51 3.00
C ARG A 171 -6.16 -10.88 2.63
N ALA A 172 -6.19 -11.78 3.61
CA ALA A 172 -6.80 -13.09 3.44
C ALA A 172 -8.29 -12.99 3.06
N SER A 173 -9.02 -12.02 3.61
CA SER A 173 -10.42 -11.71 3.26
C SER A 173 -10.61 -11.30 1.78
N GLU A 174 -9.59 -10.74 1.14
CA GLU A 174 -9.60 -10.32 -0.27
C GLU A 174 -9.16 -11.46 -1.21
N PHE A 175 -8.21 -12.30 -0.79
CA PHE A 175 -7.59 -13.31 -1.65
C PHE A 175 -8.20 -14.72 -1.49
N VAL A 176 -8.41 -15.20 -0.27
CA VAL A 176 -8.88 -16.58 -0.01
C VAL A 176 -10.22 -16.91 -0.69
N PRO A 177 -11.22 -16.00 -0.73
CA PRO A 177 -12.44 -16.24 -1.49
C PRO A 177 -12.19 -16.50 -2.98
N GLN A 178 -11.14 -15.90 -3.53
CA GLN A 178 -10.75 -16.13 -4.92
C GLN A 178 -10.16 -17.54 -5.17
N LEU A 179 -9.81 -18.31 -4.16
CA LEU A 179 -9.33 -19.70 -4.27
C LEU A 179 -10.46 -20.75 -4.24
N GLN A 180 -11.73 -20.35 -4.12
CA GLN A 180 -12.85 -21.27 -3.92
C GLN A 180 -13.31 -22.00 -5.19
N GLY A 181 -12.86 -21.56 -6.39
CA GLY A 181 -13.26 -22.18 -7.66
C GLY A 181 -12.32 -21.83 -8.81
N PRO A 182 -12.48 -22.50 -9.95
CA PRO A 182 -11.70 -22.20 -11.14
C PRO A 182 -11.99 -20.79 -11.66
N ARG A 183 -11.00 -20.17 -12.29
CA ARG A 183 -11.10 -18.85 -12.92
C ARG A 183 -11.57 -18.97 -14.36
N ASN A 184 -12.28 -17.97 -14.84
CA ASN A 184 -12.72 -17.88 -16.22
C ASN A 184 -11.74 -17.03 -17.03
N PRO A 185 -11.02 -17.58 -18.04
CA PRO A 185 -10.08 -16.82 -18.84
C PRO A 185 -10.75 -15.68 -19.64
N ARG A 186 -12.05 -15.78 -19.92
CA ARG A 186 -12.80 -14.75 -20.65
C ARG A 186 -13.06 -13.48 -19.82
N GLU A 187 -12.92 -13.56 -18.51
CA GLU A 187 -13.12 -12.43 -17.59
C GLU A 187 -11.81 -11.67 -17.25
N ILE A 188 -10.69 -12.10 -17.85
CA ILE A 188 -9.39 -11.49 -17.61
C ILE A 188 -9.30 -10.16 -18.34
N PRO A 189 -9.07 -9.04 -17.64
CA PRO A 189 -8.84 -7.74 -18.27
C PRO A 189 -7.42 -7.64 -18.82
N ALA A 190 -7.12 -8.41 -19.88
CA ALA A 190 -5.78 -8.57 -20.45
C ALA A 190 -5.15 -7.22 -20.85
N ALA A 191 -5.94 -6.29 -21.40
CA ALA A 191 -5.46 -4.94 -21.73
C ALA A 191 -4.95 -4.20 -20.47
N ARG A 192 -5.71 -4.26 -19.36
CA ARG A 192 -5.26 -3.66 -18.09
C ARG A 192 -3.97 -4.31 -17.59
N ALA A 193 -3.89 -5.65 -17.61
CA ALA A 193 -2.69 -6.37 -17.21
C ALA A 193 -1.47 -5.96 -18.06
N PHE A 194 -1.65 -5.84 -19.40
CA PHE A 194 -0.62 -5.35 -20.30
C PHE A 194 -0.10 -3.96 -19.89
N PHE A 195 -1.01 -2.99 -19.68
CA PHE A 195 -0.61 -1.63 -19.30
C PHE A 195 0.10 -1.58 -17.95
N LEU A 196 -0.32 -2.41 -16.99
CA LEU A 196 0.32 -2.49 -15.67
C LEU A 196 1.75 -3.06 -15.79
N ILE A 197 1.93 -4.13 -16.57
CA ILE A 197 3.24 -4.77 -16.76
C ILE A 197 4.18 -3.84 -17.54
N MET A 198 3.73 -3.33 -18.69
CA MET A 198 4.56 -2.49 -19.56
C MET A 198 4.87 -1.13 -18.94
N GLY A 199 3.88 -0.50 -18.30
CA GLY A 199 4.09 0.73 -17.55
C GLY A 199 5.02 0.54 -16.35
N GLY A 200 4.91 -0.60 -15.67
CA GLY A 200 5.83 -1.00 -14.61
C GLY A 200 7.26 -1.19 -15.12
N LEU A 201 7.44 -1.94 -16.20
CA LEU A 201 8.76 -2.12 -16.82
C LEU A 201 9.39 -0.78 -17.24
N PHE A 202 8.63 0.09 -17.91
CA PHE A 202 9.11 1.42 -18.29
C PHE A 202 9.55 2.25 -17.07
N LYS A 203 8.74 2.31 -16.04
CA LYS A 203 9.07 3.05 -14.81
C LYS A 203 10.33 2.50 -14.14
N LYS A 204 10.45 1.17 -14.03
CA LYS A 204 11.60 0.54 -13.36
C LYS A 204 12.87 0.66 -14.17
N VAL A 205 12.83 0.27 -15.46
CA VAL A 205 14.03 0.11 -16.28
C VAL A 205 14.51 1.45 -16.85
N VAL A 206 13.58 2.38 -17.17
CA VAL A 206 13.95 3.65 -17.80
C VAL A 206 14.04 4.76 -16.77
N LEU A 207 12.94 5.10 -16.09
CA LEU A 207 12.91 6.30 -15.24
C LEU A 207 13.67 6.12 -13.93
N ALA A 208 13.43 5.00 -13.23
CA ALA A 208 14.07 4.79 -11.93
C ALA A 208 15.58 4.59 -12.06
N GLU A 209 16.02 3.80 -13.06
CA GLU A 209 17.43 3.53 -13.29
C GLU A 209 18.19 4.77 -13.76
N LEU A 210 17.61 5.53 -14.71
CA LEU A 210 18.21 6.78 -15.18
C LEU A 210 18.43 7.77 -14.03
N LEU A 211 17.43 7.99 -13.19
CA LEU A 211 17.57 8.93 -12.08
C LEU A 211 18.53 8.40 -10.99
N ALA A 212 18.52 7.09 -10.72
CA ALA A 212 19.47 6.47 -9.81
C ALA A 212 20.91 6.75 -10.21
N THR A 213 21.25 6.42 -11.46
CA THR A 213 22.64 6.45 -11.93
C THR A 213 23.17 7.85 -12.21
N HIS A 214 22.32 8.77 -12.71
CA HIS A 214 22.80 10.08 -13.18
C HIS A 214 22.77 11.19 -12.13
N ILE A 215 21.98 11.06 -11.07
CA ILE A 215 21.92 12.11 -10.05
C ILE A 215 21.77 11.59 -8.63
N VAL A 216 20.91 10.59 -8.37
CA VAL A 216 20.57 10.22 -6.99
C VAL A 216 21.73 9.52 -6.29
N ASP A 217 22.25 8.44 -6.88
CA ASP A 217 23.32 7.66 -6.26
C ASP A 217 24.64 8.47 -6.14
N PRO A 218 25.09 9.23 -7.15
CA PRO A 218 26.27 10.10 -7.01
C PRO A 218 26.13 11.09 -5.85
N VAL A 219 25.00 11.81 -5.78
CA VAL A 219 24.81 12.88 -4.79
C VAL A 219 24.65 12.32 -3.38
N PHE A 220 23.81 11.30 -3.18
CA PHE A 220 23.58 10.75 -1.83
C PHE A 220 24.70 9.87 -1.28
N ASN A 221 25.61 9.40 -2.13
CA ASN A 221 26.80 8.67 -1.68
C ASN A 221 27.92 9.61 -1.20
N SER A 222 27.96 10.86 -1.66
CA SER A 222 29.00 11.85 -1.31
C SER A 222 28.41 13.27 -1.28
N PRO A 223 27.46 13.59 -0.37
CA PRO A 223 26.72 14.85 -0.42
C PRO A 223 27.62 16.09 -0.29
N ASP A 224 28.72 16.00 0.46
CA ASP A 224 29.67 17.11 0.64
C ASP A 224 30.42 17.52 -0.65
N ALA A 225 30.46 16.65 -1.66
CA ALA A 225 31.11 16.92 -2.93
C ALA A 225 30.20 17.62 -3.96
N HIS A 226 28.96 17.95 -3.56
CA HIS A 226 27.94 18.44 -4.48
C HIS A 226 27.38 19.80 -4.07
N SER A 227 26.77 20.49 -5.04
CA SER A 227 26.14 21.81 -4.83
C SER A 227 24.74 21.68 -4.23
N ALA A 228 24.22 22.77 -3.63
CA ALA A 228 22.86 22.81 -3.11
C ALA A 228 21.78 22.54 -4.18
N PRO A 229 21.88 23.08 -5.41
CA PRO A 229 20.98 22.67 -6.51
C PRO A 229 21.03 21.18 -6.81
N GLU A 230 22.23 20.56 -6.81
CA GLU A 230 22.33 19.11 -7.04
C GLU A 230 21.67 18.30 -5.94
N ILE A 231 21.84 18.65 -4.67
CA ILE A 231 21.11 18.03 -3.55
C ILE A 231 19.60 18.17 -3.73
N LEU A 232 19.12 19.35 -4.11
CA LEU A 232 17.68 19.61 -4.32
C LEU A 232 17.11 18.76 -5.45
N PHE A 233 17.78 18.77 -6.63
CA PHE A 233 17.30 17.99 -7.77
C PHE A 233 17.53 16.49 -7.60
N ALA A 234 18.56 16.04 -6.88
CA ALA A 234 18.72 14.65 -6.48
C ALA A 234 17.59 14.19 -5.55
N THR A 235 17.14 15.06 -4.64
CA THR A 235 16.00 14.77 -3.76
C THR A 235 14.69 14.65 -4.56
N TYR A 236 14.44 15.52 -5.53
CA TYR A 236 13.31 15.40 -6.44
C TYR A 236 13.45 14.18 -7.36
N GLY A 237 14.64 13.90 -7.84
CA GLY A 237 14.96 12.69 -8.59
C GLY A 237 14.67 11.43 -7.77
N TYR A 238 15.07 11.43 -6.49
CA TYR A 238 14.79 10.31 -5.61
C TYR A 238 13.28 10.13 -5.34
N ALA A 239 12.53 11.21 -5.18
CA ALA A 239 11.08 11.11 -5.07
C ALA A 239 10.47 10.42 -6.30
N VAL A 240 10.91 10.75 -7.51
CA VAL A 240 10.47 10.07 -8.74
C VAL A 240 11.01 8.65 -8.81
N GLN A 241 12.27 8.43 -8.49
CA GLN A 241 12.91 7.10 -8.50
C GLN A 241 12.17 6.11 -7.59
N ILE A 242 11.94 6.46 -6.32
CA ILE A 242 11.27 5.56 -5.35
C ILE A 242 9.81 5.30 -5.75
N PHE A 243 9.12 6.31 -6.29
CA PHE A 243 7.78 6.12 -6.83
C PHE A 243 7.80 5.18 -8.04
N CYS A 244 8.68 5.41 -9.00
CA CYS A 244 8.79 4.59 -10.20
C CYS A 244 9.20 3.16 -9.86
N ASP A 245 10.17 2.96 -8.96
CA ASP A 245 10.64 1.64 -8.55
C ASP A 245 9.53 0.84 -7.85
N PHE A 246 8.90 1.45 -6.84
CA PHE A 246 7.93 0.73 -6.03
C PHE A 246 6.55 0.59 -6.69
N SER A 247 6.05 1.64 -7.36
CA SER A 247 4.80 1.50 -8.11
C SER A 247 4.92 0.51 -9.25
N ALA A 248 6.10 0.45 -9.92
CA ALA A 248 6.38 -0.52 -10.96
C ALA A 248 6.24 -1.96 -10.46
N TYR A 249 6.87 -2.30 -9.33
CA TYR A 249 6.75 -3.62 -8.74
C TYR A 249 5.31 -3.96 -8.38
N SER A 250 4.59 -3.04 -7.74
CA SER A 250 3.19 -3.23 -7.39
C SER A 250 2.31 -3.41 -8.63
N GLU A 251 2.50 -2.61 -9.68
CA GLU A 251 1.73 -2.70 -10.92
C GLU A 251 2.02 -3.99 -11.68
N MET A 252 3.29 -4.39 -11.79
CA MET A 252 3.66 -5.69 -12.39
C MET A 252 3.06 -6.85 -11.59
N ALA A 253 3.12 -6.81 -10.25
CA ALA A 253 2.51 -7.81 -9.39
C ALA A 253 1.00 -7.94 -9.63
N ILE A 254 0.29 -6.80 -9.71
CA ILE A 254 -1.15 -6.76 -10.02
C ILE A 254 -1.39 -7.31 -11.43
N GLY A 255 -0.57 -6.91 -12.42
CA GLY A 255 -0.68 -7.36 -13.80
C GLY A 255 -0.50 -8.87 -13.95
N PHE A 256 0.54 -9.45 -13.33
CA PHE A 256 0.78 -10.89 -13.35
C PHE A 256 -0.33 -11.66 -12.60
N ALA A 257 -0.80 -11.14 -11.46
CA ALA A 257 -1.92 -11.73 -10.75
C ALA A 257 -3.21 -11.71 -11.60
N LEU A 258 -3.50 -10.61 -12.30
CA LEU A 258 -4.63 -10.52 -13.23
C LEU A 258 -4.54 -11.54 -14.36
N LEU A 259 -3.37 -11.74 -14.97
CA LEU A 259 -3.16 -12.76 -16.00
C LEU A 259 -3.40 -14.19 -15.47
N LEU A 260 -3.12 -14.44 -14.19
CA LEU A 260 -3.42 -15.71 -13.51
C LEU A 260 -4.89 -15.80 -13.02
N GLY A 261 -5.70 -14.76 -13.24
CA GLY A 261 -7.10 -14.72 -12.83
C GLY A 261 -7.36 -14.21 -11.43
N PHE A 262 -6.39 -13.56 -10.77
CA PHE A 262 -6.52 -13.02 -9.42
C PHE A 262 -6.50 -11.50 -9.42
N ARG A 263 -7.33 -10.90 -8.57
CA ARG A 263 -7.44 -9.44 -8.42
C ARG A 263 -6.78 -9.00 -7.13
N PHE A 264 -5.87 -8.04 -7.25
CA PHE A 264 -5.24 -7.37 -6.12
C PHE A 264 -5.71 -5.92 -6.01
N PRO A 265 -5.68 -5.33 -4.81
CA PRO A 265 -5.95 -3.90 -4.63
C PRO A 265 -4.83 -3.06 -5.24
N ASP A 266 -5.19 -1.87 -5.73
CA ASP A 266 -4.22 -0.87 -6.15
C ASP A 266 -3.39 -0.38 -4.95
N ASN A 267 -2.11 -0.08 -5.17
CA ASN A 267 -1.19 0.31 -4.12
C ASN A 267 -0.75 1.79 -4.21
N PHE A 268 -0.93 2.41 -5.37
CA PHE A 268 -0.59 3.81 -5.63
C PHE A 268 -1.70 4.50 -6.42
N ASN A 269 -1.99 5.76 -6.07
CA ASN A 269 -2.96 6.60 -6.79
C ASN A 269 -2.46 8.04 -6.90
N ARG A 270 -1.50 8.29 -7.82
CA ARG A 270 -0.97 9.63 -8.12
C ARG A 270 -0.58 10.41 -6.85
N PRO A 271 0.35 9.90 -6.02
CA PRO A 271 0.62 10.43 -4.69
C PRO A 271 1.15 11.88 -4.70
N TYR A 272 1.87 12.30 -5.74
CA TYR A 272 2.42 13.66 -5.83
C TYR A 272 1.40 14.72 -6.26
N THR A 273 0.14 14.33 -6.47
CA THR A 273 -0.99 15.25 -6.60
C THR A 273 -1.65 15.62 -5.27
N ALA A 274 -1.17 15.03 -4.17
CA ALA A 274 -1.73 15.23 -2.84
C ALA A 274 -1.63 16.69 -2.39
N THR A 275 -2.66 17.13 -1.68
CA THR A 275 -2.76 18.48 -1.12
C THR A 275 -2.47 18.54 0.38
N SER A 276 -2.18 17.41 0.99
CA SER A 276 -1.83 17.27 2.40
C SER A 276 -1.11 15.93 2.66
N LEU A 277 -0.45 15.78 3.80
CA LEU A 277 0.19 14.51 4.19
C LEU A 277 -0.84 13.39 4.39
N GLY A 278 -2.02 13.70 4.92
CA GLY A 278 -3.11 12.73 5.02
C GLY A 278 -3.57 12.26 3.64
N ASP A 279 -3.76 13.17 2.67
CA ASP A 279 -4.09 12.84 1.27
C ASP A 279 -2.96 12.03 0.60
N TYR A 280 -1.69 12.36 0.88
CA TYR A 280 -0.54 11.58 0.40
C TYR A 280 -0.60 10.13 0.87
N TRP A 281 -0.82 9.84 2.15
CA TRP A 281 -0.92 8.49 2.69
C TRP A 281 -2.14 7.71 2.19
N HIS A 282 -3.19 8.39 1.71
CA HIS A 282 -4.31 7.75 1.00
C HIS A 282 -3.98 7.37 -0.45
N ARG A 283 -2.83 7.83 -0.99
CA ARG A 283 -2.40 7.62 -2.37
C ARG A 283 -1.09 6.86 -2.50
N TRP A 284 -0.28 6.86 -1.47
CA TRP A 284 1.02 6.20 -1.38
C TRP A 284 0.92 4.93 -0.56
N HIS A 285 1.42 3.81 -1.12
CA HIS A 285 1.47 2.50 -0.45
C HIS A 285 0.19 2.18 0.32
N MET A 286 -0.95 2.29 -0.40
CA MET A 286 -2.30 2.27 0.16
C MET A 286 -2.58 1.01 0.99
N THR A 287 -2.01 -0.13 0.58
CA THR A 287 -2.19 -1.41 1.29
C THR A 287 -1.48 -1.43 2.63
N LEU A 288 -0.25 -0.86 2.74
CA LEU A 288 0.43 -0.67 4.02
C LEU A 288 -0.30 0.33 4.90
N SER A 289 -0.72 1.47 4.33
CA SER A 289 -1.47 2.50 5.07
C SER A 289 -2.76 1.93 5.68
N ARG A 290 -3.50 1.11 4.93
CA ARG A 290 -4.66 0.36 5.45
C ARG A 290 -4.25 -0.60 6.57
N TRP A 291 -3.14 -1.33 6.38
CA TRP A 291 -2.65 -2.29 7.38
C TRP A 291 -2.30 -1.59 8.70
N LEU A 292 -1.46 -0.56 8.64
CA LEU A 292 -1.05 0.23 9.81
C LEU A 292 -2.25 0.84 10.54
N ARG A 293 -3.25 1.33 9.81
CA ARG A 293 -4.48 1.85 10.40
C ARG A 293 -5.26 0.77 11.15
N ASP A 294 -5.53 -0.38 10.51
CA ASP A 294 -6.48 -1.36 11.00
C ASP A 294 -5.89 -2.27 12.07
N TYR A 295 -4.58 -2.55 11.98
CA TYR A 295 -3.91 -3.47 12.90
C TYR A 295 -2.99 -2.78 13.92
N LEU A 296 -2.72 -1.48 13.78
CA LEU A 296 -1.91 -0.73 14.73
C LEU A 296 -2.63 0.50 15.28
N TYR A 297 -3.02 1.47 14.44
CA TYR A 297 -3.59 2.73 14.89
C TYR A 297 -4.94 2.57 15.62
N ILE A 298 -5.87 1.82 15.05
CA ILE A 298 -7.19 1.57 15.66
C ILE A 298 -7.07 0.79 16.99
N PRO A 299 -6.29 -0.30 17.10
CA PRO A 299 -6.06 -0.99 18.38
C PRO A 299 -5.41 -0.14 19.46
N LEU A 300 -4.53 0.82 19.11
CA LEU A 300 -3.98 1.80 20.07
C LEU A 300 -5.03 2.80 20.61
N GLY A 301 -6.23 2.78 20.03
CA GLY A 301 -7.36 3.65 20.41
C GLY A 301 -7.78 4.63 19.32
N GLY A 302 -7.01 4.76 18.23
CA GLY A 302 -7.32 5.65 17.11
C GLY A 302 -7.52 7.09 17.59
N ASN A 303 -8.61 7.71 17.12
CA ASN A 303 -9.03 9.07 17.50
C ASN A 303 -10.12 9.10 18.62
N ARG A 304 -10.45 7.95 19.22
CA ARG A 304 -11.58 7.82 20.17
C ARG A 304 -11.27 8.32 21.57
N ARG A 305 -9.98 8.48 21.94
CA ARG A 305 -9.54 8.81 23.31
C ARG A 305 -9.07 10.27 23.46
N GLY A 306 -9.61 11.16 22.63
CA GLY A 306 -9.30 12.59 22.65
C GLY A 306 -8.05 12.98 21.87
N PRO A 307 -7.82 14.30 21.63
CA PRO A 307 -6.80 14.80 20.71
C PRO A 307 -5.38 14.44 21.12
N LYS A 308 -5.02 14.54 22.39
CA LYS A 308 -3.65 14.20 22.88
C LYS A 308 -3.29 12.74 22.55
N ARG A 309 -4.23 11.81 22.80
CA ARG A 309 -4.00 10.39 22.50
C ARG A 309 -3.95 10.13 21.00
N THR A 310 -4.75 10.85 20.20
CA THR A 310 -4.71 10.82 18.75
C THR A 310 -3.33 11.17 18.22
N TYR A 311 -2.71 12.25 18.71
CA TYR A 311 -1.35 12.66 18.32
C TYR A 311 -0.32 11.59 18.66
N VAL A 312 -0.35 11.06 19.88
CA VAL A 312 0.54 9.96 20.28
C VAL A 312 0.36 8.74 19.37
N ASN A 313 -0.88 8.34 19.08
CA ASN A 313 -1.15 7.20 18.21
C ASN A 313 -0.64 7.43 16.80
N LEU A 314 -0.79 8.65 16.24
CA LEU A 314 -0.28 9.01 14.91
C LEU A 314 1.25 8.92 14.88
N VAL A 315 1.93 9.56 15.84
CA VAL A 315 3.41 9.55 15.90
C VAL A 315 3.92 8.12 16.08
N VAL A 316 3.39 7.34 17.02
CA VAL A 316 3.79 5.94 17.24
C VAL A 316 3.58 5.10 16.00
N THR A 317 2.44 5.26 15.32
CA THR A 317 2.14 4.51 14.08
C THR A 317 3.16 4.85 12.98
N MET A 318 3.52 6.12 12.82
CA MET A 318 4.47 6.54 11.80
C MET A 318 5.93 6.18 12.14
N LEU A 319 6.33 6.26 13.41
CA LEU A 319 7.65 5.79 13.87
C LEU A 319 7.83 4.28 13.60
N LEU A 320 6.83 3.47 13.98
CA LEU A 320 6.85 2.02 13.71
C LEU A 320 6.75 1.72 12.22
N GLY A 321 6.00 2.52 11.44
CA GLY A 321 5.98 2.46 9.98
C GLY A 321 7.35 2.77 9.37
N GLY A 322 8.07 3.75 9.89
CA GLY A 322 9.44 4.07 9.50
C GLY A 322 10.39 2.90 9.80
N LEU A 323 10.36 2.40 11.01
CA LEU A 323 11.18 1.24 11.41
C LEU A 323 10.86 -0.01 10.57
N TRP A 324 9.60 -0.19 10.14
CA TRP A 324 9.22 -1.27 9.26
C TRP A 324 9.93 -1.19 7.89
N HIS A 325 10.18 0.01 7.36
CA HIS A 325 10.91 0.19 6.11
C HIS A 325 12.37 -0.26 6.23
N GLY A 326 13.07 0.16 7.26
CA GLY A 326 14.48 -0.18 7.43
C GLY A 326 14.94 -0.13 8.90
N ALA A 327 15.92 -0.96 9.21
CA ALA A 327 16.53 -1.04 10.54
C ALA A 327 17.65 0.02 10.69
N ALA A 328 17.28 1.31 10.66
CA ALA A 328 18.19 2.44 10.88
C ALA A 328 17.47 3.64 11.45
N TRP A 329 18.20 4.51 12.15
CA TRP A 329 17.67 5.73 12.76
C TRP A 329 17.11 6.71 11.72
N THR A 330 17.63 6.72 10.50
CA THR A 330 17.16 7.55 9.40
C THR A 330 15.69 7.25 9.06
N TYR A 331 15.27 5.97 9.08
CA TYR A 331 13.88 5.59 8.88
C TYR A 331 12.98 5.97 10.05
N VAL A 332 13.49 5.91 11.28
CA VAL A 332 12.75 6.35 12.47
C VAL A 332 12.50 7.86 12.38
N ILE A 333 13.51 8.64 11.99
CA ILE A 333 13.38 10.10 11.79
C ILE A 333 12.41 10.41 10.66
N TRP A 334 12.49 9.69 9.51
CA TRP A 334 11.53 9.80 8.43
C TRP A 334 10.08 9.59 8.91
N GLY A 335 9.85 8.53 9.69
CA GLY A 335 8.55 8.27 10.33
C GLY A 335 8.14 9.39 11.29
N GLY A 336 9.09 9.94 12.07
CA GLY A 336 8.86 11.07 12.97
C GLY A 336 8.43 12.34 12.24
N ILE A 337 9.06 12.67 11.10
CA ILE A 337 8.68 13.82 10.26
C ILE A 337 7.23 13.66 9.77
N HIS A 338 6.89 12.49 9.23
CA HIS A 338 5.53 12.22 8.77
C HIS A 338 4.51 12.23 9.91
N GLY A 339 4.84 11.61 11.06
CA GLY A 339 3.96 11.58 12.23
C GLY A 339 3.69 12.97 12.79
N THR A 340 4.73 13.79 12.92
CA THR A 340 4.62 15.19 13.37
C THR A 340 3.82 16.03 12.37
N GLY A 341 4.10 15.88 11.08
CA GLY A 341 3.37 16.57 10.01
C GLY A 341 1.87 16.25 10.04
N LEU A 342 1.50 14.98 10.21
CA LEU A 342 0.09 14.57 10.38
C LEU A 342 -0.55 15.16 11.64
N CYS A 343 0.19 15.29 12.75
CA CYS A 343 -0.29 15.95 13.96
C CYS A 343 -0.55 17.44 13.73
N VAL A 344 0.37 18.13 13.05
CA VAL A 344 0.20 19.55 12.69
C VAL A 344 -1.02 19.73 11.79
N GLU A 345 -1.19 18.88 10.79
CA GLU A 345 -2.33 18.91 9.88
C GLU A 345 -3.67 18.71 10.63
N HIS A 346 -3.70 17.71 11.52
CA HIS A 346 -4.88 17.44 12.36
C HIS A 346 -5.22 18.62 13.27
N TRP A 347 -4.23 19.19 13.95
CA TRP A 347 -4.40 20.36 14.81
C TRP A 347 -4.90 21.59 14.04
N TRP A 348 -4.34 21.82 12.85
CA TRP A 348 -4.77 22.93 11.98
C TRP A 348 -6.22 22.75 11.52
N GLY A 349 -6.60 21.51 11.15
CA GLY A 349 -7.97 21.14 10.77
C GLY A 349 -8.97 21.41 11.91
N GLU A 350 -8.64 20.97 13.14
CA GLU A 350 -9.47 21.24 14.33
C GLU A 350 -9.62 22.75 14.60
N ARG A 351 -8.55 23.53 14.51
CA ARG A 351 -8.61 24.99 14.69
C ARG A 351 -9.51 25.65 13.65
N LYS A 352 -9.38 25.26 12.39
CA LYS A 352 -10.23 25.75 11.31
C LYS A 352 -11.70 25.40 11.56
N ALA A 353 -11.99 24.18 11.97
CA ALA A 353 -13.35 23.74 12.31
C ALA A 353 -13.93 24.51 13.51
N ARG A 354 -13.14 24.77 14.58
CA ARG A 354 -13.58 25.58 15.74
C ARG A 354 -13.88 27.03 15.35
N ARG A 355 -13.05 27.66 14.51
CA ARG A 355 -13.29 29.01 14.01
C ARG A 355 -14.57 29.11 13.17
N ARG A 356 -14.86 28.10 12.35
CA ARG A 356 -16.10 28.02 11.57
C ARG A 356 -17.33 27.89 12.46
N ARG A 357 -17.29 27.02 13.49
CA ARG A 357 -18.39 26.88 14.47
C ARG A 357 -18.63 28.16 15.28
N GLY A 358 -17.58 28.92 15.61
CA GLY A 358 -17.70 30.21 16.28
C GLY A 358 -18.35 31.29 15.41
N ARG A 359 -18.12 31.28 14.08
CA ARG A 359 -18.76 32.21 13.12
C ARG A 359 -20.21 31.82 12.80
N ALA A 360 -20.58 30.55 12.90
CA ALA A 360 -21.95 30.07 12.65
C ALA A 360 -22.91 30.30 13.83
N ARG A 361 -22.46 30.86 14.94
CA ARG A 361 -23.28 31.17 16.12
C ARG A 361 -23.89 32.59 16.04
N THR A 362 -24.49 33.01 14.93
CA THR A 362 -25.58 34.01 14.93
C THR A 362 -26.88 33.24 15.04
N PRO A 363 -27.76 33.51 15.99
CA PRO A 363 -29.02 32.79 16.13
C PRO A 363 -29.94 33.17 14.98
N TYR A 364 -30.07 32.30 14.00
CA TYR A 364 -31.22 32.34 13.10
C TYR A 364 -32.37 31.56 13.75
N PRO A 365 -33.59 32.09 13.75
CA PRO A 365 -34.75 31.39 14.33
C PRO A 365 -34.99 30.10 13.52
N SER A 366 -35.18 29.03 14.23
CA SER A 366 -35.46 27.67 13.72
C SER A 366 -36.66 27.66 12.78
N PRO A 367 -36.55 27.22 11.53
CA PRO A 367 -37.72 26.89 10.74
C PRO A 367 -38.06 25.42 10.93
N TYR A 368 -39.34 25.22 11.20
CA TYR A 368 -40.20 24.06 10.97
C TYR A 368 -39.55 22.69 10.74
N VAL A 369 -39.79 21.75 11.60
CA VAL A 369 -39.48 20.32 11.45
C VAL A 369 -40.72 19.60 10.89
N PRO A 370 -40.69 19.02 9.68
CA PRO A 370 -41.76 18.13 9.22
C PRO A 370 -41.65 16.74 9.86
N PRO A 371 -42.77 15.99 10.03
CA PRO A 371 -42.77 14.69 10.67
C PRO A 371 -42.08 13.60 9.81
N ALA A 372 -41.42 12.66 10.49
CA ALA A 372 -40.64 11.57 9.95
C ALA A 372 -41.44 10.62 9.03
N GLY A 373 -41.01 10.50 7.78
CA GLY A 373 -41.45 9.45 6.86
C GLY A 373 -40.43 8.32 6.81
N HIS A 374 -40.91 7.07 6.75
CA HIS A 374 -40.12 5.86 6.71
C HIS A 374 -39.19 5.81 5.47
N VAL A 375 -37.88 5.57 5.69
CA VAL A 375 -36.92 5.26 4.64
C VAL A 375 -36.64 3.75 4.67
N GLN A 376 -36.94 3.06 3.57
CA GLN A 376 -36.55 1.67 3.34
C GLN A 376 -35.06 1.63 2.96
N VAL A 377 -34.27 0.83 3.70
CA VAL A 377 -32.87 0.56 3.41
C VAL A 377 -32.79 -0.72 2.56
N LEU A 378 -32.26 -0.62 1.36
CA LEU A 378 -31.92 -1.78 0.50
C LEU A 378 -30.53 -2.33 0.87
N PRO A 379 -30.34 -3.66 0.92
CA PRO A 379 -29.05 -4.26 1.20
C PRO A 379 -28.22 -4.38 -0.08
N GLY A 380 -27.01 -3.88 -0.06
CA GLY A 380 -26.00 -4.13 -1.08
C GLY A 380 -25.23 -2.86 -1.43
N ASP A 381 -24.08 -2.70 -0.82
CA ASP A 381 -22.81 -2.17 -1.31
C ASP A 381 -21.94 -1.73 -0.13
N ASN A 382 -21.21 -2.72 0.43
CA ASN A 382 -20.19 -2.45 1.44
C ASN A 382 -18.92 -1.92 0.80
N TYR A 383 -18.95 -0.67 0.32
CA TYR A 383 -17.77 0.13 0.04
C TYR A 383 -17.77 1.31 1.00
N TYR A 384 -17.21 1.12 2.20
CA TYR A 384 -16.96 2.23 3.11
C TYR A 384 -15.64 2.91 2.73
N PRO A 385 -15.66 4.14 2.17
CA PRO A 385 -14.47 4.97 2.14
C PRO A 385 -14.17 5.37 3.57
N ILE A 386 -12.95 5.16 4.00
CA ILE A 386 -12.44 5.57 5.29
C ILE A 386 -12.33 7.08 5.28
N ALA A 387 -13.36 7.72 5.78
CA ALA A 387 -13.30 9.13 6.07
C ALA A 387 -12.63 9.32 7.44
N TYR A 388 -11.36 9.74 7.45
CA TYR A 388 -11.03 10.79 8.42
C TYR A 388 -12.03 11.92 8.17
N PRO A 389 -12.57 12.60 9.20
CA PRO A 389 -13.44 13.74 8.96
C PRO A 389 -12.60 14.86 8.33
N MET A 390 -12.41 14.80 7.03
CA MET A 390 -11.95 15.92 6.21
C MET A 390 -13.13 16.86 6.10
N ALA A 391 -13.08 17.95 6.83
CA ALA A 391 -13.95 19.07 6.54
C ALA A 391 -13.68 19.53 5.10
N GLY A 392 -14.55 19.15 4.15
CA GLY A 392 -14.56 19.77 2.84
C GLY A 392 -14.47 18.92 1.57
N ALA A 393 -14.54 17.58 1.59
CA ALA A 393 -14.62 16.80 0.36
C ALA A 393 -16.09 16.62 -0.08
N ARG A 394 -16.48 17.19 -1.20
CA ARG A 394 -17.79 16.96 -1.86
C ARG A 394 -17.77 15.65 -2.65
N PRO A 395 -18.89 14.91 -2.66
CA PRO A 395 -19.12 13.86 -3.66
C PRO A 395 -19.26 14.49 -5.06
N LEU A 396 -18.74 13.79 -6.07
CA LEU A 396 -18.95 14.15 -7.47
C LEU A 396 -20.43 14.04 -7.82
N PRO A 397 -20.98 14.91 -8.71
CA PRO A 397 -22.39 14.88 -9.09
C PRO A 397 -22.75 13.55 -9.74
N GLY A 398 -23.84 12.93 -9.22
CA GLY A 398 -24.35 11.65 -9.67
C GLY A 398 -24.77 11.66 -11.13
N ARG A 399 -24.33 10.66 -11.89
CA ARG A 399 -24.94 10.31 -13.16
C ARG A 399 -26.33 9.74 -12.88
N ALA A 400 -27.34 10.28 -13.57
CA ALA A 400 -28.69 9.71 -13.61
C ALA A 400 -28.63 8.25 -14.07
N VAL A 401 -29.16 7.34 -13.24
CA VAL A 401 -29.37 5.94 -13.58
C VAL A 401 -30.56 5.88 -14.57
N PRO A 402 -30.44 5.19 -15.71
CA PRO A 402 -31.58 5.01 -16.61
C PRO A 402 -32.65 4.15 -15.92
N LYS A 403 -33.91 4.59 -16.01
CA LYS A 403 -35.06 3.83 -15.54
C LYS A 403 -35.19 2.51 -16.30
N PRO A 404 -35.47 1.37 -15.63
CA PRO A 404 -35.67 0.11 -16.33
C PRO A 404 -36.95 0.15 -17.16
N HIS A 405 -36.88 -0.52 -18.31
CA HIS A 405 -37.99 -0.65 -19.29
C HIS A 405 -39.15 -1.42 -18.69
N PRO A 406 -40.44 -1.08 -18.97
CA PRO A 406 -41.62 -1.65 -18.33
C PRO A 406 -41.91 -3.13 -18.63
N ALA A 407 -41.17 -3.79 -19.51
CA ALA A 407 -41.44 -5.16 -19.94
C ALA A 407 -40.89 -6.28 -19.02
N ALA A 408 -40.18 -5.97 -17.94
CA ALA A 408 -39.60 -6.97 -17.05
C ALA A 408 -40.44 -7.28 -15.78
N ALA A 409 -41.51 -6.56 -15.53
CA ALA A 409 -42.33 -6.69 -14.31
C ALA A 409 -43.47 -7.75 -14.41
N ALA A 410 -43.69 -8.40 -15.56
CA ALA A 410 -44.87 -9.23 -15.78
C ALA A 410 -44.65 -10.76 -15.69
N ARG A 411 -43.54 -11.25 -15.09
CA ARG A 411 -43.24 -12.71 -15.04
C ARG A 411 -42.98 -13.32 -13.65
N LEU A 412 -43.43 -12.71 -12.56
CA LEU A 412 -43.25 -13.28 -11.21
C LEU A 412 -44.54 -13.30 -10.37
N GLU A 413 -45.70 -13.30 -10.97
CA GLU A 413 -46.96 -13.65 -10.29
C GLU A 413 -47.41 -15.05 -10.74
N GLY A 414 -47.06 -16.06 -9.96
CA GLY A 414 -47.59 -17.41 -10.20
C GLY A 414 -46.74 -18.54 -9.61
N ALA A 415 -46.55 -18.61 -8.30
CA ALA A 415 -46.32 -19.87 -7.60
C ALA A 415 -46.58 -19.67 -6.10
N GLY A 416 -47.81 -19.99 -5.68
CA GLY A 416 -48.13 -20.10 -4.28
C GLY A 416 -47.60 -21.39 -3.69
N PHE A 417 -46.98 -21.30 -2.51
CA PHE A 417 -46.83 -22.41 -1.57
C PHE A 417 -47.09 -21.89 -0.15
N ALA A 418 -48.16 -22.36 0.44
CA ALA A 418 -48.49 -22.20 1.85
C ALA A 418 -47.79 -23.28 2.67
N GLY A 419 -47.16 -22.93 3.77
CA GLY A 419 -46.67 -23.86 4.79
C GLY A 419 -46.37 -23.15 6.11
N PRO A 420 -46.56 -23.81 7.30
CA PRO A 420 -46.98 -23.15 8.53
C PRO A 420 -45.85 -22.62 9.42
N GLY A 421 -46.22 -21.67 10.25
CA GLY A 421 -45.44 -20.84 11.14
C GLY A 421 -44.46 -21.52 12.10
N LEU A 422 -43.37 -20.81 12.33
CA LEU A 422 -42.58 -20.90 13.56
C LEU A 422 -42.28 -19.49 14.05
N ALA A 423 -42.67 -19.24 15.31
CA ALA A 423 -42.47 -17.99 16.01
C ALA A 423 -40.97 -17.75 16.26
N GLY A 424 -40.40 -16.66 15.75
CA GLY A 424 -39.07 -16.17 16.08
C GLY A 424 -39.10 -15.25 17.31
N PRO A 425 -38.02 -15.13 18.08
CA PRO A 425 -37.96 -14.35 19.31
C PRO A 425 -37.96 -12.84 19.03
N ARG A 426 -38.64 -12.11 19.91
CA ARG A 426 -38.77 -10.65 19.94
C ARG A 426 -37.39 -9.98 20.11
N PRO A 427 -37.09 -8.91 19.40
CA PRO A 427 -35.90 -8.09 19.68
C PRO A 427 -36.10 -7.22 20.91
N ALA A 428 -35.05 -7.13 21.73
CA ALA A 428 -35.00 -6.28 22.92
C ALA A 428 -34.96 -4.78 22.55
N PRO A 429 -35.49 -3.88 23.40
CA PRO A 429 -35.51 -2.44 23.13
C PRO A 429 -34.16 -1.81 23.47
N GLY A 430 -33.50 -1.25 22.48
CA GLY A 430 -32.22 -0.57 22.61
C GLY A 430 -31.73 -0.01 21.27
N SER A 431 -32.63 0.60 20.48
CA SER A 431 -32.21 1.32 19.28
C SER A 431 -31.52 2.64 19.64
N VAL A 432 -30.20 2.68 19.52
CA VAL A 432 -29.44 3.92 19.53
C VAL A 432 -29.86 4.73 18.30
N ALA A 433 -30.51 5.87 18.53
CA ALA A 433 -30.86 6.84 17.50
C ALA A 433 -29.56 7.34 16.84
N VAL A 434 -29.36 6.94 15.61
CA VAL A 434 -28.35 7.56 14.73
C VAL A 434 -28.92 8.92 14.36
N ALA A 435 -28.35 9.99 14.95
CA ALA A 435 -28.65 11.36 14.59
C ALA A 435 -28.33 11.55 13.09
N ALA A 436 -29.36 11.81 12.30
CA ALA A 436 -29.22 12.25 10.92
C ALA A 436 -28.33 13.50 10.89
N ALA A 437 -27.18 13.41 10.23
CA ALA A 437 -26.33 14.56 9.97
C ALA A 437 -27.12 15.52 9.07
N ALA A 438 -27.53 16.67 9.63
CA ALA A 438 -28.11 17.76 8.87
C ALA A 438 -27.13 18.15 7.76
N GLU A 439 -27.56 18.12 6.52
CA GLU A 439 -26.83 18.70 5.39
C GLU A 439 -26.63 20.20 5.65
N VAL A 440 -25.47 20.57 6.15
CA VAL A 440 -25.04 21.96 6.21
C VAL A 440 -24.72 22.35 4.77
N SER A 441 -25.56 23.18 4.16
CA SER A 441 -25.26 23.84 2.88
C SER A 441 -23.97 24.66 3.06
N VAL A 442 -22.88 24.13 2.53
CA VAL A 442 -21.59 24.84 2.48
C VAL A 442 -21.77 26.01 1.49
N GLY A 443 -21.71 27.23 1.98
CA GLY A 443 -21.76 28.42 1.16
C GLY A 443 -20.69 28.35 0.05
N GLN A 444 -21.00 28.92 -1.13
CA GLN A 444 -20.13 28.91 -2.31
C GLN A 444 -18.74 29.57 -2.08
N ASP A 445 -18.57 30.34 -1.00
CA ASP A 445 -17.32 31.08 -0.68
C ASP A 445 -16.20 30.22 -0.05
N ASP A 446 -16.42 28.91 0.18
CA ASP A 446 -15.50 28.04 0.95
C ASP A 446 -14.65 27.10 0.09
N GLN A 447 -14.67 27.23 -1.23
CA GLN A 447 -13.81 26.44 -2.09
C GLN A 447 -12.39 27.00 -2.07
N PRO A 448 -11.35 26.16 -1.84
CA PRO A 448 -9.98 26.64 -1.94
C PRO A 448 -9.73 27.15 -3.36
N SER A 449 -9.12 28.33 -3.47
CA SER A 449 -8.73 28.86 -4.77
C SER A 449 -7.78 27.90 -5.49
N VAL A 450 -7.76 27.94 -6.82
CA VAL A 450 -6.82 27.12 -7.62
C VAL A 450 -5.38 27.35 -7.16
N VAL A 451 -5.01 28.61 -6.87
CA VAL A 451 -3.69 28.97 -6.32
C VAL A 451 -3.46 28.29 -4.97
N GLY A 452 -4.46 28.31 -4.07
CA GLY A 452 -4.36 27.63 -2.76
C GLY A 452 -4.15 26.12 -2.88
N ILE A 453 -4.80 25.48 -3.86
CA ILE A 453 -4.59 24.04 -4.13
C ILE A 453 -3.14 23.77 -4.57
N TRP A 454 -2.59 24.59 -5.47
CA TRP A 454 -1.22 24.43 -5.95
C TRP A 454 -0.19 24.71 -4.84
N VAL A 455 -0.40 25.72 -4.02
CA VAL A 455 0.45 25.99 -2.84
C VAL A 455 0.45 24.78 -1.91
N CYS A 456 -0.72 24.21 -1.59
CA CYS A 456 -0.81 23.01 -0.77
C CYS A 456 -0.05 21.82 -1.37
N ARG A 457 -0.14 21.59 -2.69
CA ARG A 457 0.59 20.53 -3.40
C ARG A 457 2.09 20.73 -3.31
N ILE A 458 2.58 21.94 -3.61
CA ILE A 458 4.00 22.27 -3.57
C ILE A 458 4.55 22.08 -2.15
N VAL A 459 3.87 22.61 -1.14
CA VAL A 459 4.29 22.45 0.27
C VAL A 459 4.30 20.98 0.66
N THR A 460 3.23 20.24 0.36
CA THR A 460 3.14 18.81 0.68
C THR A 460 4.26 18.02 0.01
N PHE A 461 4.50 18.25 -1.28
CA PHE A 461 5.57 17.59 -2.02
C PHE A 461 6.96 17.87 -1.42
N ASN A 462 7.25 19.13 -1.07
CA ASN A 462 8.53 19.50 -0.49
C ASN A 462 8.72 18.92 0.93
N VAL A 463 7.68 18.83 1.75
CA VAL A 463 7.74 18.13 3.05
C VAL A 463 8.06 16.65 2.87
N ILE A 464 7.45 16.00 1.87
CA ILE A 464 7.75 14.60 1.53
C ILE A 464 9.20 14.46 1.06
N CYS A 465 9.67 15.36 0.20
CA CYS A 465 11.05 15.39 -0.29
C CYS A 465 12.06 15.59 0.85
N LEU A 466 11.79 16.48 1.80
CA LEU A 466 12.61 16.66 2.99
C LEU A 466 12.73 15.35 3.81
N ALA A 467 11.62 14.65 3.98
CA ALA A 467 11.63 13.36 4.65
C ALA A 467 12.42 12.31 3.85
N PHE A 468 12.37 12.34 2.52
CA PHE A 468 13.11 11.44 1.64
C PHE A 468 14.64 11.62 1.70
N ILE A 469 15.16 12.76 2.12
CA ILE A 469 16.60 12.92 2.39
C ILE A 469 17.05 11.90 3.43
N PHE A 470 16.32 11.77 4.54
CA PHE A 470 16.61 10.76 5.56
C PHE A 470 16.40 9.34 5.06
N PHE A 471 15.35 9.10 4.28
CA PHE A 471 15.03 7.77 3.77
C PHE A 471 16.09 7.25 2.78
N ARG A 472 16.72 8.13 1.98
CA ARG A 472 17.72 7.74 0.98
C ARG A 472 19.12 7.65 1.57
N SER A 473 19.43 8.46 2.56
CA SER A 473 20.78 8.53 3.12
C SER A 473 21.17 7.21 3.81
N PRO A 474 22.41 6.75 3.63
CA PRO A 474 22.87 5.50 4.24
C PRO A 474 22.91 5.57 5.77
N ASP A 475 23.18 6.75 6.33
CA ASP A 475 23.28 7.01 7.76
C ASP A 475 22.86 8.45 8.10
N LEU A 476 22.81 8.76 9.40
CA LEU A 476 22.35 10.05 9.88
C LEU A 476 23.34 11.18 9.54
N SER A 477 24.64 10.92 9.53
CA SER A 477 25.65 11.93 9.21
C SER A 477 25.54 12.38 7.77
N SER A 478 25.36 11.45 6.84
CA SER A 478 25.13 11.74 5.42
C SER A 478 23.84 12.54 5.19
N ALA A 479 22.76 12.21 5.94
CA ALA A 479 21.51 12.98 5.86
C ALA A 479 21.68 14.41 6.35
N LEU A 480 22.39 14.61 7.47
CA LEU A 480 22.67 15.93 8.04
C LEU A 480 23.63 16.74 7.16
N SER A 481 24.64 16.08 6.55
CA SER A 481 25.51 16.70 5.55
C SER A 481 24.72 17.20 4.33
N ALA A 482 23.88 16.34 3.74
CA ALA A 482 23.03 16.76 2.62
C ALA A 482 22.15 17.97 2.98
N LEU A 483 21.57 18.01 4.19
CA LEU A 483 20.85 19.18 4.68
C LEU A 483 21.75 20.40 4.85
N GLY A 484 22.94 20.23 5.40
CA GLY A 484 23.93 21.31 5.55
C GLY A 484 24.29 21.94 4.22
N VAL A 485 24.64 21.12 3.21
CA VAL A 485 24.94 21.58 1.86
C VAL A 485 23.74 22.29 1.21
N LEU A 486 22.53 21.82 1.44
CA LEU A 486 21.31 22.45 0.91
C LEU A 486 21.16 23.91 1.38
N PHE A 487 21.68 24.28 2.55
CA PHE A 487 21.67 25.65 3.05
C PHE A 487 22.90 26.47 2.66
N THR A 488 24.07 25.85 2.46
CA THR A 488 25.35 26.55 2.28
C THR A 488 25.94 26.45 0.87
N GLY A 489 25.58 25.42 0.10
CA GLY A 489 26.24 25.06 -1.19
C GLY A 489 25.69 25.78 -2.41
N TRP A 490 25.03 26.94 -2.28
CA TRP A 490 24.52 27.72 -3.40
C TRP A 490 25.63 28.47 -4.13
N GLY A 491 25.52 28.57 -5.48
CA GLY A 491 26.51 29.24 -6.31
C GLY A 491 27.66 28.36 -6.81
N GLN A 492 27.69 27.08 -6.41
CA GLN A 492 28.65 26.10 -6.94
C GLN A 492 28.18 25.50 -8.28
N PRO A 493 29.10 25.02 -9.14
CA PRO A 493 28.75 24.31 -10.38
C PRO A 493 27.85 23.11 -10.10
N SER A 494 26.92 22.82 -11.03
CA SER A 494 25.93 21.76 -10.88
C SER A 494 25.89 20.88 -12.13
N PRO A 495 26.97 20.16 -12.47
CA PRO A 495 27.11 19.40 -13.72
C PRO A 495 26.12 18.24 -13.85
N LEU A 496 25.61 17.69 -12.73
CA LEU A 496 24.67 16.58 -12.76
C LEU A 496 23.24 17.00 -13.14
N ILE A 497 22.94 18.31 -13.13
CA ILE A 497 21.62 18.83 -13.54
C ILE A 497 21.57 18.92 -15.07
N THR A 498 21.45 17.78 -15.72
CA THR A 498 21.35 17.70 -17.18
C THR A 498 19.91 17.85 -17.68
N PRO A 499 19.68 18.25 -18.95
CA PRO A 499 18.34 18.28 -19.54
C PRO A 499 17.60 16.94 -19.43
N THR A 500 18.31 15.81 -19.56
CA THR A 500 17.76 14.46 -19.45
C THR A 500 17.23 14.19 -18.03
N VAL A 501 17.98 14.56 -16.99
CA VAL A 501 17.58 14.43 -15.59
C VAL A 501 16.34 15.28 -15.33
N LEU A 502 16.34 16.56 -15.77
CA LEU A 502 15.20 17.45 -15.61
C LEU A 502 13.94 16.93 -16.31
N LEU A 503 14.11 16.40 -17.53
CA LEU A 503 13.00 15.79 -18.28
C LEU A 503 12.45 14.57 -17.56
N ALA A 504 13.31 13.69 -17.05
CA ALA A 504 12.88 12.49 -16.31
C ALA A 504 12.10 12.86 -15.04
N ILE A 505 12.55 13.85 -14.28
CA ILE A 505 11.84 14.37 -13.11
C ILE A 505 10.48 14.97 -13.51
N ALA A 506 10.47 15.81 -14.55
CA ALA A 506 9.25 16.47 -15.04
C ALA A 506 8.23 15.44 -15.55
N VAL A 507 8.67 14.41 -16.29
CA VAL A 507 7.80 13.30 -16.75
C VAL A 507 7.27 12.51 -15.56
N GLY A 508 8.12 12.10 -14.62
CA GLY A 508 7.72 11.26 -13.47
C GLY A 508 6.70 11.95 -12.55
N ILE A 509 6.80 13.27 -12.38
CA ILE A 509 5.83 14.07 -11.63
C ILE A 509 4.61 14.39 -12.51
N GLY A 510 4.83 14.87 -13.74
CA GLY A 510 3.78 15.40 -14.63
C GLY A 510 2.76 14.35 -15.04
N VAL A 511 3.20 13.11 -15.31
CA VAL A 511 2.31 11.99 -15.67
C VAL A 511 1.23 11.74 -14.60
N GLN A 512 1.51 12.04 -13.34
CA GLN A 512 0.53 11.87 -12.25
C GLN A 512 -0.63 12.89 -12.32
N TYR A 513 -0.45 14.00 -13.04
CA TYR A 513 -1.49 15.02 -13.24
C TYR A 513 -2.38 14.75 -14.46
N LEU A 514 -2.03 13.75 -15.31
CA LEU A 514 -2.88 13.37 -16.42
C LEU A 514 -4.23 12.82 -15.93
N PRO A 515 -5.35 13.22 -16.56
CA PRO A 515 -6.67 12.74 -16.16
C PRO A 515 -6.79 11.22 -16.29
N THR A 516 -7.50 10.55 -15.38
CA THR A 516 -7.77 9.11 -15.48
C THR A 516 -8.43 8.74 -16.81
N ARG A 517 -9.29 9.61 -17.33
CA ARG A 517 -9.95 9.44 -18.65
C ARG A 517 -8.96 9.28 -19.81
N PHE A 518 -7.74 9.81 -19.68
CA PHE A 518 -6.69 9.62 -20.70
C PHE A 518 -6.25 8.14 -20.71
N TRP A 519 -5.95 7.58 -19.55
CA TRP A 519 -5.53 6.20 -19.39
C TRP A 519 -6.65 5.22 -19.74
N ASP A 520 -7.89 5.50 -19.33
CA ASP A 520 -9.06 4.70 -19.65
C ASP A 520 -9.29 4.63 -21.17
N ARG A 521 -9.16 5.76 -21.87
CA ARG A 521 -9.28 5.81 -23.33
C ARG A 521 -8.14 5.05 -24.02
N LEU A 522 -6.93 5.17 -23.52
CA LEU A 522 -5.78 4.45 -24.07
C LEU A 522 -5.96 2.93 -23.92
N GLN A 523 -6.35 2.47 -22.73
CA GLN A 523 -6.67 1.06 -22.47
C GLN A 523 -7.81 0.57 -23.36
N LEU A 524 -8.88 1.35 -23.49
CA LEU A 524 -10.00 0.99 -24.35
C LEU A 524 -9.57 0.85 -25.81
N ARG A 525 -8.80 1.80 -26.35
CA ARG A 525 -8.28 1.70 -27.73
C ARG A 525 -7.39 0.49 -27.91
N PHE A 526 -6.53 0.20 -26.94
CA PHE A 526 -5.66 -0.97 -26.98
C PHE A 526 -6.47 -2.28 -26.93
N SER A 527 -7.54 -2.35 -26.14
CA SER A 527 -8.40 -3.55 -26.07
C SER A 527 -9.13 -3.87 -27.36
N LEU A 528 -9.25 -2.90 -28.28
CA LEU A 528 -9.81 -3.09 -29.63
C LEU A 528 -8.81 -3.68 -30.64
N ILE A 529 -7.52 -3.71 -30.29
CA ILE A 529 -6.47 -4.31 -31.12
C ILE A 529 -6.57 -5.83 -31.05
N ARG A 530 -6.30 -6.52 -32.16
CA ARG A 530 -6.30 -7.99 -32.21
C ARG A 530 -5.35 -8.59 -31.18
N PRO A 531 -5.73 -9.64 -30.43
CA PRO A 531 -4.90 -10.24 -29.37
C PRO A 531 -3.49 -10.64 -29.83
N ALA A 532 -3.33 -11.13 -31.07
CA ALA A 532 -2.02 -11.45 -31.64
C ALA A 532 -1.11 -10.22 -31.74
N VAL A 533 -1.65 -9.05 -32.09
CA VAL A 533 -0.89 -7.80 -32.17
C VAL A 533 -0.57 -7.29 -30.76
N GLN A 534 -1.48 -7.43 -29.79
CA GLN A 534 -1.19 -7.11 -28.39
C GLN A 534 -0.03 -7.97 -27.85
N GLY A 535 -0.03 -9.27 -28.15
CA GLY A 535 1.06 -10.19 -27.78
C GLY A 535 2.38 -9.83 -28.46
N LEU A 536 2.37 -9.47 -29.74
CA LEU A 536 3.55 -9.00 -30.47
C LEU A 536 4.13 -7.70 -29.87
N LEU A 537 3.25 -6.73 -29.53
CA LEU A 537 3.66 -5.48 -28.89
C LEU A 537 4.26 -5.73 -27.49
N LEU A 538 3.72 -6.69 -26.73
CA LEU A 538 4.27 -7.10 -25.45
C LEU A 538 5.68 -7.72 -25.64
N GLY A 539 5.82 -8.66 -26.56
CA GLY A 539 7.10 -9.30 -26.85
C GLY A 539 8.16 -8.30 -27.32
N LEU A 540 7.80 -7.42 -28.28
CA LEU A 540 8.68 -6.36 -28.75
C LEU A 540 9.08 -5.40 -27.62
N GLY A 541 8.12 -5.00 -26.78
CA GLY A 541 8.37 -4.15 -25.61
C GLY A 541 9.37 -4.79 -24.64
N ILE A 542 9.23 -6.07 -24.33
CA ILE A 542 10.17 -6.82 -23.48
C ILE A 542 11.59 -6.81 -24.08
N VAL A 543 11.70 -7.07 -25.39
CA VAL A 543 13.01 -7.03 -26.10
C VAL A 543 13.61 -5.63 -26.04
N VAL A 544 12.83 -4.59 -26.35
CA VAL A 544 13.29 -3.20 -26.27
C VAL A 544 13.74 -2.83 -24.85
N PHE A 545 12.98 -3.19 -23.83
CA PHE A 545 13.40 -2.93 -22.45
C PHE A 545 14.64 -3.72 -22.06
N HIS A 546 14.78 -4.95 -22.55
CA HIS A 546 16.00 -5.73 -22.32
C HIS A 546 17.25 -5.07 -22.94
N THR A 547 17.13 -4.50 -24.13
CA THR A 547 18.25 -3.77 -24.77
C THR A 547 18.58 -2.45 -24.08
N LEU A 548 17.62 -1.87 -23.33
CA LEU A 548 17.82 -0.65 -22.53
C LEU A 548 18.40 -0.93 -21.13
N VAL A 549 18.40 -2.20 -20.70
CA VAL A 549 19.01 -2.59 -19.41
C VAL A 549 20.52 -2.39 -19.50
N PRO A 550 21.15 -1.67 -18.57
CA PRO A 550 22.61 -1.55 -18.51
C PRO A 550 23.29 -2.92 -18.41
N HIS A 551 24.47 -3.07 -19.01
CA HIS A 551 25.26 -4.31 -18.93
C HIS A 551 25.62 -4.72 -17.48
N THR A 552 25.57 -3.78 -16.54
CA THR A 552 25.74 -4.00 -15.09
C THR A 552 24.54 -4.67 -14.44
N GLY A 553 23.45 -4.92 -15.18
CA GLY A 553 22.21 -5.48 -14.68
C GLY A 553 21.23 -4.42 -14.14
N ILE A 554 20.02 -4.86 -13.81
CA ILE A 554 19.00 -3.99 -13.20
C ILE A 554 19.28 -3.88 -11.69
N ALA A 555 19.34 -2.66 -11.17
CA ALA A 555 19.45 -2.44 -9.74
C ALA A 555 18.33 -3.20 -8.99
N PRO A 556 18.67 -3.91 -7.90
CA PRO A 556 17.66 -4.63 -7.13
C PRO A 556 16.58 -3.66 -6.65
N PHE A 557 15.39 -4.21 -6.40
CA PHE A 557 14.29 -3.43 -5.86
C PHE A 557 14.72 -2.70 -4.59
N ILE A 558 14.31 -1.46 -4.45
CA ILE A 558 14.79 -0.56 -3.39
C ILE A 558 14.69 -1.17 -1.97
N TYR A 559 13.63 -1.96 -1.70
CA TYR A 559 13.47 -2.64 -0.40
C TYR A 559 14.37 -3.87 -0.19
N PHE A 560 15.19 -4.25 -1.17
CA PHE A 560 16.23 -5.28 -0.99
C PHE A 560 17.56 -4.68 -0.52
N ARG A 561 17.66 -3.35 -0.55
CA ARG A 561 18.85 -2.63 -0.08
C ARG A 561 18.78 -2.26 1.41
N PHE A 562 17.64 -2.51 2.09
CA PHE A 562 17.35 -2.07 3.47
C PHE A 562 17.30 -3.23 4.45
#